data_d9dda17b2e53c14bc4285b4a0fb33d5b
#
_entry.id   d9dda17b2e53c14bc4285b4a0fb33d5b
#
_cell.length_a   1.000
_cell.length_b   1.000
_cell.length_c   1.000
_cell.angle_alpha   90.00
_cell.angle_beta   90.00
_cell.angle_gamma   90.00
#
_symmetry.space_group_name_H-M   'P 1'
#
loop_
_entity.id
_entity.type
_entity.pdbx_description
1 polymer ?
#
loop_
_entity_poly.entity_id
_entity_poly.type
_entity_poly.pdbx_seq_one_letter_code
_entity_poly.pdbx_strand_id
1 'polypeptide(L)'
;MSVAEKINKEIIQPKKMGLLVENPVYKPFRYPWCYDAWLTQQRIHWLPEEVPLGDDVRDWQKNLSVEEKNLLTHIFRFFTQADVEVNNCYLRHYTTVFKPTEVLMMMTAFAAMETVHVAAYSHLLDTIGMPESEYSAFMKYKEMKDKY
;
A
#
# COMPACT_ATOMS: atom_id res chain seq x y z
N MET A 1 -45.90 -4.27 5.30
CA MET A 1 -44.50 -4.09 5.68
C MET A 1 -44.28 -4.67 7.05
N SER A 2 -43.41 -5.66 7.19
CA SER A 2 -43.15 -6.35 8.47
C SER A 2 -42.42 -5.39 9.46
N VAL A 3 -42.46 -5.71 10.75
CA VAL A 3 -41.71 -4.95 11.77
C VAL A 3 -40.20 -4.96 11.43
N ALA A 4 -39.67 -6.10 10.95
CA ALA A 4 -38.29 -6.24 10.51
C ALA A 4 -37.95 -5.31 9.34
N GLU A 5 -38.85 -5.11 8.37
CA GLU A 5 -38.65 -4.19 7.26
C GLU A 5 -38.68 -2.72 7.70
N LYS A 6 -39.48 -2.38 8.72
CA LYS A 6 -39.47 -1.03 9.32
C LYS A 6 -38.17 -0.78 10.08
N ILE A 7 -37.76 -1.71 10.93
CA ILE A 7 -36.51 -1.62 11.68
C ILE A 7 -35.31 -1.51 10.72
N ASN A 8 -35.25 -2.33 9.67
CA ASN A 8 -34.21 -2.22 8.65
C ASN A 8 -34.19 -0.88 7.95
N LYS A 9 -35.36 -0.28 7.63
CA LYS A 9 -35.40 1.07 7.03
C LYS A 9 -34.89 2.17 7.97
N GLU A 10 -35.15 2.08 9.26
CA GLU A 10 -34.70 3.07 10.24
C GLU A 10 -33.20 2.94 10.55
N ILE A 11 -32.68 1.71 10.63
CA ILE A 11 -31.27 1.45 10.92
C ILE A 11 -30.37 1.71 9.71
N ILE A 12 -30.86 1.41 8.48
CA ILE A 12 -30.04 1.37 7.27
C ILE A 12 -29.96 2.73 6.56
N GLN A 13 -30.80 3.71 6.88
CA GLN A 13 -30.70 5.05 6.30
C GLN A 13 -30.05 6.03 7.30
N PRO A 14 -28.73 6.19 7.28
CA PRO A 14 -28.11 7.25 8.05
C PRO A 14 -28.62 8.61 7.51
N LYS A 15 -29.06 9.49 8.41
CA LYS A 15 -29.51 10.86 8.10
C LYS A 15 -28.45 11.69 7.35
N LYS A 16 -27.21 11.26 7.34
CA LYS A 16 -26.10 11.83 6.58
C LYS A 16 -25.36 10.71 5.86
N MET A 17 -25.18 10.87 4.56
CA MET A 17 -24.33 10.01 3.74
C MET A 17 -23.01 10.73 3.45
N GLY A 18 -21.90 10.01 3.40
CA GLY A 18 -20.60 10.57 3.06
C GLY A 18 -19.43 9.75 3.61
N LEU A 19 -18.26 9.97 3.04
CA LEU A 19 -17.02 9.27 3.42
C LEU A 19 -16.56 9.58 4.85
N LEU A 20 -17.01 10.72 5.42
CA LEU A 20 -16.64 11.18 6.78
C LEU A 20 -17.65 10.73 7.85
N VAL A 21 -18.63 9.91 7.49
CA VAL A 21 -19.71 9.47 8.37
C VAL A 21 -19.65 7.98 8.57
N GLU A 22 -19.60 7.54 9.82
CA GLU A 22 -19.61 6.12 10.19
C GLU A 22 -20.89 5.42 9.71
N ASN A 23 -20.76 4.13 9.41
CA ASN A 23 -21.89 3.25 9.23
C ASN A 23 -22.38 2.81 10.63
N PRO A 24 -23.68 2.91 10.93
CA PRO A 24 -24.22 2.36 12.18
C PRO A 24 -24.15 0.84 12.24
N VAL A 25 -24.08 0.20 11.07
CA VAL A 25 -23.89 -1.24 10.84
C VAL A 25 -22.97 -1.42 9.64
N TYR A 26 -22.22 -2.54 9.58
CA TYR A 26 -21.26 -2.73 8.50
C TYR A 26 -21.89 -3.07 7.15
N LYS A 27 -23.14 -3.53 7.10
CA LYS A 27 -23.92 -3.80 5.88
C LYS A 27 -25.30 -3.16 5.95
N PRO A 28 -25.87 -2.77 4.79
CA PRO A 28 -25.29 -2.82 3.43
C PRO A 28 -24.15 -1.82 3.26
N PHE A 29 -23.16 -2.18 2.43
CA PHE A 29 -22.07 -1.27 2.08
C PHE A 29 -22.60 -0.06 1.30
N ARG A 30 -22.16 1.13 1.66
CA ARG A 30 -22.46 2.37 0.93
C ARG A 30 -21.56 2.54 -0.30
N TYR A 31 -20.36 1.97 -0.24
CA TYR A 31 -19.34 2.02 -1.29
C TYR A 31 -18.91 0.59 -1.68
N PRO A 32 -19.75 -0.20 -2.36
CA PRO A 32 -19.45 -1.61 -2.66
C PRO A 32 -18.13 -1.80 -3.42
N TRP A 33 -17.75 -0.84 -4.26
CA TRP A 33 -16.50 -0.87 -5.00
C TRP A 33 -15.26 -0.90 -4.08
N CYS A 34 -15.34 -0.33 -2.87
CA CYS A 34 -14.27 -0.43 -1.88
C CYS A 34 -14.10 -1.87 -1.38
N TYR A 35 -15.21 -2.57 -1.16
CA TYR A 35 -15.18 -3.98 -0.81
C TYR A 35 -14.61 -4.83 -1.96
N ASP A 36 -14.97 -4.55 -3.21
CA ASP A 36 -14.44 -5.24 -4.38
C ASP A 36 -12.94 -5.00 -4.53
N ALA A 37 -12.46 -3.77 -4.29
CA ALA A 37 -11.04 -3.43 -4.28
C ALA A 37 -10.31 -4.17 -3.16
N TRP A 38 -10.86 -4.21 -1.95
CA TRP A 38 -10.32 -5.02 -0.85
C TRP A 38 -10.21 -6.49 -1.23
N LEU A 39 -11.27 -7.07 -1.81
CA LEU A 39 -11.29 -8.48 -2.21
C LEU A 39 -10.24 -8.77 -3.30
N THR A 40 -10.05 -7.83 -4.23
CA THR A 40 -9.01 -7.93 -5.26
C THR A 40 -7.63 -8.01 -4.62
N GLN A 41 -7.31 -7.14 -3.65
CA GLN A 41 -6.04 -7.18 -2.94
C GLN A 41 -5.81 -8.52 -2.22
N GLN A 42 -6.86 -9.10 -1.60
CA GLN A 42 -6.72 -10.41 -0.95
C GLN A 42 -6.39 -11.53 -1.95
N ARG A 43 -6.85 -11.42 -3.20
CA ARG A 43 -6.65 -12.43 -4.24
C ARG A 43 -5.32 -12.34 -4.97
N ILE A 44 -4.72 -11.16 -5.00
CA ILE A 44 -3.42 -10.92 -5.66
C ILE A 44 -2.25 -10.83 -4.66
N HIS A 45 -2.47 -11.29 -3.43
CA HIS A 45 -1.41 -11.34 -2.41
C HIS A 45 -0.23 -12.19 -2.90
N TRP A 46 0.97 -11.70 -2.63
CA TRP A 46 2.23 -12.38 -2.95
C TRP A 46 3.27 -12.09 -1.86
N LEU A 47 4.34 -12.87 -1.82
CA LEU A 47 5.47 -12.66 -0.91
C LEU A 47 6.77 -12.46 -1.70
N PRO A 48 7.74 -11.71 -1.18
CA PRO A 48 9.00 -11.42 -1.89
C PRO A 48 9.75 -12.65 -2.32
N GLU A 49 9.75 -13.71 -1.54
CA GLU A 49 10.42 -14.98 -1.86
C GLU A 49 9.77 -15.77 -3.02
N GLU A 50 8.58 -15.39 -3.46
CA GLU A 50 7.93 -15.95 -4.65
C GLU A 50 8.52 -15.39 -5.95
N VAL A 51 9.29 -14.29 -5.89
CA VAL A 51 9.92 -13.64 -7.04
C VAL A 51 11.31 -14.22 -7.25
N PRO A 52 11.56 -14.92 -8.37
CA PRO A 52 12.89 -15.51 -8.64
C PRO A 52 13.88 -14.44 -9.11
N LEU A 53 14.80 -14.02 -8.25
CA LEU A 53 15.78 -12.95 -8.53
C LEU A 53 17.11 -13.46 -9.14
N GLY A 54 17.22 -14.73 -9.52
CA GLY A 54 18.46 -15.30 -10.03
C GLY A 54 18.96 -14.65 -11.34
N ASP A 55 18.04 -14.28 -12.22
CA ASP A 55 18.37 -13.59 -13.47
C ASP A 55 18.73 -12.12 -13.19
N ASP A 56 18.05 -11.46 -12.25
CA ASP A 56 18.35 -10.08 -11.84
C ASP A 56 19.76 -9.95 -11.27
N VAL A 57 20.20 -10.90 -10.44
CA VAL A 57 21.59 -10.98 -9.94
C VAL A 57 22.59 -11.08 -11.08
N ARG A 58 22.32 -11.97 -12.06
CA ARG A 58 23.19 -12.13 -13.23
C ARG A 58 23.24 -10.86 -14.06
N ASP A 59 22.12 -10.24 -14.32
CA ASP A 59 22.03 -9.02 -15.11
C ASP A 59 22.70 -7.85 -14.39
N TRP A 60 22.47 -7.70 -13.10
CA TRP A 60 23.17 -6.72 -12.27
C TRP A 60 24.69 -6.87 -12.33
N GLN A 61 25.19 -8.08 -12.25
CA GLN A 61 26.66 -8.35 -12.23
C GLN A 61 27.32 -8.22 -13.58
N LYS A 62 26.66 -8.68 -14.67
CA LYS A 62 27.33 -8.94 -15.97
C LYS A 62 26.77 -8.19 -17.15
N ASN A 63 25.48 -7.90 -17.18
CA ASN A 63 24.81 -7.44 -18.41
C ASN A 63 24.49 -5.96 -18.38
N LEU A 64 24.17 -5.38 -17.23
CA LEU A 64 23.85 -3.96 -17.13
C LEU A 64 25.08 -3.08 -17.22
N SER A 65 24.98 -2.01 -18.03
CA SER A 65 25.97 -0.95 -18.10
C SER A 65 26.03 -0.14 -16.80
N VAL A 66 27.05 0.72 -16.68
CA VAL A 66 27.20 1.63 -15.54
C VAL A 66 26.04 2.61 -15.45
N GLU A 67 25.57 3.11 -16.61
CA GLU A 67 24.47 4.06 -16.70
C GLU A 67 23.14 3.42 -16.29
N GLU A 68 22.88 2.20 -16.73
CA GLU A 68 21.68 1.44 -16.35
C GLU A 68 21.66 1.14 -14.85
N LYS A 69 22.79 0.66 -14.29
CA LYS A 69 22.92 0.47 -12.84
C LYS A 69 22.71 1.76 -12.06
N ASN A 70 23.25 2.87 -12.56
CA ASN A 70 23.06 4.17 -11.92
C ASN A 70 21.58 4.59 -11.91
N LEU A 71 20.87 4.44 -13.04
CA LEU A 71 19.44 4.71 -13.13
C LEU A 71 18.65 3.87 -12.15
N LEU A 72 18.86 2.54 -12.17
CA LEU A 72 18.16 1.61 -11.28
C LEU A 72 18.46 1.88 -9.80
N THR A 73 19.71 2.22 -9.46
CA THR A 73 20.07 2.61 -8.09
C THR A 73 19.26 3.80 -7.60
N HIS A 74 19.05 4.82 -8.43
CA HIS A 74 18.22 5.98 -8.06
C HIS A 74 16.75 5.61 -7.89
N ILE A 75 16.25 4.72 -8.74
CA ILE A 75 14.87 4.19 -8.64
C ILE A 75 14.72 3.41 -7.33
N PHE A 76 15.63 2.51 -7.01
CA PHE A 76 15.58 1.70 -5.77
C PHE A 76 15.66 2.58 -4.52
N ARG A 77 16.55 3.57 -4.50
CA ARG A 77 16.63 4.56 -3.39
C ARG A 77 15.31 5.29 -3.17
N PHE A 78 14.57 5.56 -4.23
CA PHE A 78 13.25 6.19 -4.11
C PHE A 78 12.25 5.21 -3.48
N PHE A 79 12.09 4.02 -4.04
CA PHE A 79 11.05 3.09 -3.62
C PHE A 79 11.28 2.49 -2.23
N THR A 80 12.53 2.29 -1.79
CA THR A 80 12.83 1.79 -0.43
C THR A 80 12.26 2.67 0.68
N GLN A 81 12.02 3.95 0.40
CA GLN A 81 11.43 4.87 1.39
C GLN A 81 10.01 5.30 1.00
N ALA A 82 9.69 5.44 -0.28
CA ALA A 82 8.39 5.91 -0.73
C ALA A 82 7.24 5.04 -0.21
N ASP A 83 7.38 3.73 -0.23
CA ASP A 83 6.35 2.79 0.20
C ASP A 83 6.11 2.84 1.72
N VAL A 84 7.16 3.16 2.50
CA VAL A 84 7.02 3.46 3.94
C VAL A 84 6.12 4.69 4.15
N GLU A 85 6.32 5.74 3.35
CA GLU A 85 5.51 6.97 3.44
C GLU A 85 4.09 6.76 2.95
N VAL A 86 3.89 5.97 1.89
CA VAL A 86 2.56 5.61 1.41
C VAL A 86 1.80 4.79 2.47
N ASN A 87 2.46 3.82 3.11
CA ASN A 87 1.89 3.08 4.23
C ASN A 87 1.48 4.03 5.37
N ASN A 88 2.37 4.93 5.79
CA ASN A 88 2.10 5.93 6.80
C ASN A 88 0.92 6.84 6.43
N CYS A 89 0.80 7.22 5.15
CA CYS A 89 -0.30 8.03 4.66
C CYS A 89 -1.65 7.32 4.88
N TYR A 90 -1.75 6.04 4.56
CA TYR A 90 -2.96 5.26 4.83
C TYR A 90 -3.25 5.18 6.32
N LEU A 91 -2.27 4.77 7.14
CA LEU A 91 -2.49 4.44 8.55
C LEU A 91 -2.67 5.67 9.44
N ARG A 92 -1.92 6.74 9.20
CA ARG A 92 -1.92 7.93 10.07
C ARG A 92 -2.87 9.03 9.62
N HIS A 93 -3.19 9.10 8.33
CA HIS A 93 -3.98 10.19 7.78
C HIS A 93 -5.33 9.71 7.26
N TYR A 94 -5.39 8.78 6.32
CA TYR A 94 -6.63 8.41 5.64
C TYR A 94 -7.58 7.62 6.54
N THR A 95 -7.10 6.60 7.26
CA THR A 95 -7.93 5.78 8.14
C THR A 95 -8.50 6.56 9.33
N THR A 96 -7.89 7.66 9.70
CA THR A 96 -8.42 8.55 10.76
C THR A 96 -9.55 9.46 10.28
N VAL A 97 -9.60 9.75 8.98
CA VAL A 97 -10.54 10.68 8.34
C VAL A 97 -11.75 9.96 7.78
N PHE A 98 -11.53 8.91 6.97
CA PHE A 98 -12.61 8.16 6.33
C PHE A 98 -13.21 7.13 7.29
N LYS A 99 -14.55 7.04 7.31
CA LYS A 99 -15.27 6.32 8.37
C LYS A 99 -16.02 5.06 7.93
N PRO A 100 -16.49 4.91 6.66
CA PRO A 100 -17.21 3.70 6.27
C PRO A 100 -16.34 2.43 6.38
N THR A 101 -16.91 1.35 6.91
CA THR A 101 -16.19 0.09 7.17
C THR A 101 -15.52 -0.47 5.93
N GLU A 102 -16.20 -0.48 4.79
CA GLU A 102 -15.68 -0.99 3.53
C GLU A 102 -14.53 -0.14 2.98
N VAL A 103 -14.53 1.16 3.24
CA VAL A 103 -13.45 2.08 2.87
C VAL A 103 -12.22 1.79 3.75
N LEU A 104 -12.42 1.60 5.05
CA LEU A 104 -11.33 1.24 5.97
C LEU A 104 -10.73 -0.14 5.62
N MET A 105 -11.57 -1.11 5.26
CA MET A 105 -11.10 -2.43 4.79
C MET A 105 -10.18 -2.28 3.57
N MET A 106 -10.60 -1.52 2.56
CA MET A 106 -9.80 -1.26 1.36
C MET A 106 -8.46 -0.60 1.70
N MET A 107 -8.49 0.48 2.47
CA MET A 107 -7.27 1.22 2.84
C MET A 107 -6.31 0.38 3.67
N THR A 108 -6.82 -0.45 4.57
CA THR A 108 -6.00 -1.36 5.37
C THR A 108 -5.33 -2.41 4.49
N ALA A 109 -6.04 -2.94 3.48
CA ALA A 109 -5.46 -3.89 2.53
C ALA A 109 -4.36 -3.23 1.68
N PHE A 110 -4.55 -1.98 1.24
CA PHE A 110 -3.51 -1.22 0.53
C PHE A 110 -2.30 -0.97 1.43
N ALA A 111 -2.52 -0.50 2.67
CA ALA A 111 -1.43 -0.33 3.62
C ALA A 111 -0.67 -1.64 3.89
N ALA A 112 -1.36 -2.77 3.98
CA ALA A 112 -0.72 -4.08 4.15
C ALA A 112 0.13 -4.45 2.91
N MET A 113 -0.31 -4.12 1.69
CA MET A 113 0.46 -4.36 0.48
C MET A 113 1.76 -3.54 0.45
N GLU A 114 1.75 -2.30 0.95
CA GLU A 114 2.97 -1.49 1.05
C GLU A 114 4.03 -2.16 1.95
N THR A 115 3.63 -2.93 2.95
CA THR A 115 4.60 -3.71 3.76
C THR A 115 5.26 -4.83 2.95
N VAL A 116 4.53 -5.42 2.02
CA VAL A 116 5.09 -6.43 1.07
C VAL A 116 6.07 -5.76 0.11
N HIS A 117 5.76 -4.55 -0.40
CA HIS A 117 6.67 -3.78 -1.26
C HIS A 117 7.96 -3.43 -0.53
N VAL A 118 7.89 -2.92 0.71
CA VAL A 118 9.07 -2.63 1.53
C VAL A 118 9.94 -3.87 1.71
N ALA A 119 9.34 -5.02 2.02
CA ALA A 119 10.05 -6.28 2.15
C ALA A 119 10.66 -6.74 0.81
N ALA A 120 9.95 -6.56 -0.31
CA ALA A 120 10.41 -6.92 -1.64
C ALA A 120 11.63 -6.10 -2.08
N TYR A 121 11.61 -4.78 -1.88
CA TYR A 121 12.77 -3.94 -2.19
C TYR A 121 13.96 -4.26 -1.28
N SER A 122 13.74 -4.56 0.00
CA SER A 122 14.79 -5.04 0.89
C SER A 122 15.41 -6.32 0.37
N HIS A 123 14.57 -7.30 0.03
CA HIS A 123 15.01 -8.59 -0.52
C HIS A 123 15.78 -8.42 -1.85
N LEU A 124 15.31 -7.55 -2.75
CA LEU A 124 15.98 -7.24 -4.02
C LEU A 124 17.37 -6.64 -3.78
N LEU A 125 17.48 -5.58 -2.97
CA LEU A 125 18.74 -4.89 -2.72
C LEU A 125 19.78 -5.81 -2.07
N ASP A 126 19.37 -6.60 -1.09
CA ASP A 126 20.24 -7.58 -0.43
C ASP A 126 20.71 -8.65 -1.44
N THR A 127 19.81 -9.15 -2.28
CA THR A 127 20.08 -10.22 -3.24
C THR A 127 21.05 -9.77 -4.33
N ILE A 128 20.92 -8.55 -4.86
CA ILE A 128 21.88 -8.02 -5.86
C ILE A 128 23.17 -7.49 -5.25
N GLY A 129 23.29 -7.48 -3.91
CA GLY A 129 24.49 -7.11 -3.18
C GLY A 129 24.72 -5.59 -3.05
N MET A 130 23.65 -4.81 -2.96
CA MET A 130 23.78 -3.37 -2.68
C MET A 130 24.10 -3.12 -1.21
N PRO A 131 24.95 -2.12 -0.89
CA PRO A 131 25.32 -1.83 0.50
C PRO A 131 24.15 -1.21 1.27
N GLU A 132 24.08 -1.45 2.58
CA GLU A 132 23.06 -0.87 3.49
C GLU A 132 22.97 0.67 3.43
N SER A 133 24.06 1.33 3.03
CA SER A 133 24.05 2.78 2.84
C SER A 133 23.04 3.27 1.81
N GLU A 134 22.57 2.39 0.91
CA GLU A 134 21.56 2.73 -0.10
C GLU A 134 20.19 3.03 0.52
N TYR A 135 19.81 2.36 1.62
CA TYR A 135 18.57 2.64 2.34
C TYR A 135 18.51 4.07 2.91
N SER A 136 19.64 4.62 3.31
CA SER A 136 19.73 6.00 3.81
C SER A 136 19.99 7.04 2.71
N ALA A 137 20.38 6.60 1.52
CA ALA A 137 20.76 7.49 0.43
C ALA A 137 19.58 8.31 -0.12
N PHE A 138 18.35 7.83 0.07
CA PHE A 138 17.12 8.59 -0.20
C PHE A 138 17.13 9.97 0.46
N MET A 139 17.57 10.04 1.71
CA MET A 139 17.61 11.29 2.49
C MET A 139 18.70 12.28 2.04
N LYS A 140 19.55 11.91 1.05
CA LYS A 140 20.52 12.84 0.45
C LYS A 140 19.88 13.80 -0.54
N TYR A 141 18.69 13.48 -1.04
CA TYR A 141 17.94 14.36 -1.95
C TYR A 141 17.14 15.38 -1.14
N LYS A 142 17.38 16.68 -1.42
CA LYS A 142 16.70 17.77 -0.70
C LYS A 142 15.17 17.66 -0.82
N GLU A 143 14.68 17.38 -2.02
CA GLU A 143 13.26 17.27 -2.34
C GLU A 143 12.58 16.13 -1.57
N MET A 144 13.31 15.09 -1.28
CA MET A 144 12.83 13.96 -0.48
C MET A 144 12.86 14.29 1.01
N LYS A 145 13.96 14.88 1.46
CA LYS A 145 14.10 15.33 2.85
C LYS A 145 13.06 16.37 3.24
N ASP A 146 12.70 17.27 2.34
CA ASP A 146 11.70 18.31 2.59
C ASP A 146 10.26 17.77 2.70
N LYS A 147 10.00 16.52 2.29
CA LYS A 147 8.71 15.83 2.43
C LYS A 147 8.59 15.00 3.72
N TYR A 148 9.68 14.78 4.40
CA TYR A 148 9.79 13.99 5.62
C TYR A 148 9.60 14.87 6.86
#